data_14456c35a74c879fdb0afa3a2df56d76
#
_entry.id   14456c35a74c879fdb0afa3a2df56d76
#
_cell.length_a   1.000
_cell.length_b   1.000
_cell.length_c   1.000
_cell.angle_alpha   90.00
_cell.angle_beta   90.00
_cell.angle_gamma   90.00
#
_symmetry.space_group_name_H-M   'P 1'
#
loop_
_entity.id
_entity.type
_entity.pdbx_description
1 polymer ?
#
loop_
_entity_poly.entity_id
_entity_poly.type
_entity_poly.pdbx_seq_one_letter_code
_entity_poly.pdbx_strand_id
1 'polypeptide(L)' 'KMLDDLNEGDNVVTLSGIHGTIKKLKDDTVMLQIADNVRIKINRSSIGNKKQ' A
#
# COMPACT_ATOMS: atom_id res chain seq x y z
N LYS A 1 -1.80 15.51 -1.54
CA LYS A 1 -1.00 15.32 -1.00
C LYS A 1 -1.00 14.47 0.10
N MET A 2 -1.96 14.15 0.66
CA MET A 2 -1.89 13.42 1.80
C MET A 2 -2.06 11.99 1.58
N LEU A 3 -1.28 11.24 2.28
CA LEU A 3 -1.32 9.81 2.20
C LEU A 3 -2.36 9.22 3.10
N ASP A 4 -3.15 10.05 3.72
CA ASP A 4 -4.11 9.56 4.66
C ASP A 4 -5.34 8.96 4.05
N ASP A 5 -5.51 9.12 2.75
CA ASP A 5 -6.69 8.65 2.08
C ASP A 5 -6.56 7.25 1.52
N LEU A 6 -5.78 6.43 2.16
CA LEU A 6 -5.59 5.07 1.69
C LEU A 6 -6.82 4.23 2.00
N ASN A 7 -7.20 3.41 1.04
CA ASN A 7 -8.34 2.51 1.19
C ASN A 7 -8.00 1.16 0.61
N GLU A 8 -8.73 0.15 1.07
CA GLU A 8 -8.57 -1.17 0.50
C GLU A 8 -8.94 -1.11 -0.98
N GLY A 9 -8.13 -1.77 -1.79
CA GLY A 9 -8.34 -1.75 -3.22
C GLY A 9 -7.57 -0.68 -3.96
N ASP A 10 -6.94 0.24 -3.24
CA ASP A 10 -6.18 1.30 -3.88
C ASP A 10 -4.85 0.78 -4.39
N ASN A 11 -4.41 1.33 -5.50
CA ASN A 11 -3.09 1.04 -6.02
C ASN A 11 -2.11 2.07 -5.48
N VAL A 12 -1.00 1.61 -4.94
CA VAL A 12 -0.02 2.49 -4.35
C VAL A 12 1.39 2.06 -4.76
N VAL A 13 2.33 2.95 -4.51
CA VAL A 13 3.74 2.68 -4.74
C VAL A 13 4.48 2.97 -3.46
N THR A 14 5.32 2.05 -3.03
CA THR A 14 6.11 2.27 -1.81
C THR A 14 7.28 3.20 -2.09
N LEU A 15 7.92 3.61 -1.02
CA LEU A 15 9.10 4.47 -1.16
C LEU A 15 10.23 3.77 -1.91
N SER A 16 10.27 2.45 -1.87
CA SER A 16 11.28 1.71 -2.62
C SER A 16 10.88 1.45 -4.05
N GLY A 17 9.72 1.92 -4.47
CA GLY A 17 9.31 1.73 -5.86
C GLY A 17 8.51 0.46 -6.12
N ILE A 18 8.03 -0.20 -5.10
CA ILE A 18 7.24 -1.40 -5.27
C ILE A 18 5.78 -1.02 -5.46
N HIS A 19 5.20 -1.49 -6.55
CA HIS A 19 3.79 -1.24 -6.85
C HIS A 19 2.94 -2.35 -6.25
N GLY A 20 1.81 -2.01 -5.72
CA GLY A 20 0.92 -3.01 -5.18
C GLY A 20 -0.47 -2.47 -4.95
N THR A 21 -1.36 -3.36 -4.53
CA THR A 21 -2.74 -3.00 -4.23
C THR A 21 -2.99 -3.26 -2.75
N ILE A 22 -3.61 -2.31 -2.10
CA ILE A 22 -3.90 -2.43 -0.68
C ILE A 22 -5.00 -3.47 -0.50
N LYS A 23 -4.70 -4.50 0.26
CA LYS A 23 -5.69 -5.52 0.57
C LYS A 23 -6.27 -5.36 1.95
N LYS A 24 -5.51 -4.79 2.86
CA LYS A 24 -5.97 -4.60 4.21
C LYS A 24 -5.27 -3.41 4.83
N LEU A 25 -6.03 -2.64 5.60
CA LEU A 25 -5.47 -1.49 6.30
C LEU A 25 -5.55 -1.73 7.78
N LYS A 26 -4.47 -1.42 8.46
CA LYS A 26 -4.43 -1.42 9.91
C LYS A 26 -4.00 -0.06 10.40
N ASP A 27 -3.90 0.09 11.70
CA ASP A 27 -3.57 1.39 12.27
C ASP A 27 -2.27 1.95 11.71
N ASP A 28 -1.25 1.13 11.67
CA ASP A 28 0.05 1.61 11.20
C ASP A 28 0.67 0.69 10.18
N THR A 29 -0.04 -0.33 9.73
CA THR A 29 0.49 -1.24 8.72
C THR A 29 -0.52 -1.45 7.61
N VAL A 30 -0.04 -1.92 6.49
CA VAL A 30 -0.85 -2.16 5.31
C VAL A 30 -0.45 -3.49 4.71
N MET A 31 -1.44 -4.28 4.34
CA MET A 31 -1.19 -5.50 3.61
C MET A 31 -1.27 -5.17 2.13
N LEU A 32 -0.15 -5.34 1.45
CA LEU A 32 -0.04 -4.94 0.07
C LEU A 32 0.15 -6.16 -0.82
N GLN A 33 -0.72 -6.30 -1.80
CA GLN A 33 -0.59 -7.40 -2.75
C GLN A 33 0.25 -6.93 -3.93
N ILE A 34 1.39 -7.56 -4.11
CA ILE A 34 2.32 -7.16 -5.16
C ILE A 34 2.32 -8.13 -6.33
N ALA A 35 1.68 -9.28 -6.18
CA ALA A 35 1.54 -10.25 -7.26
C ALA A 35 0.32 -11.09 -6.95
N ASP A 36 -0.04 -11.99 -7.85
CA ASP A 36 -1.30 -12.72 -7.73
C ASP A 36 -1.49 -13.40 -6.38
N ASN A 37 -0.49 -14.06 -5.88
CA ASN A 37 -0.61 -14.73 -4.61
C ASN A 37 0.41 -14.26 -3.60
N VAL A 38 0.94 -13.07 -3.80
CA VAL A 38 1.99 -12.57 -2.93
C VAL A 38 1.53 -11.28 -2.26
N ARG A 39 1.45 -11.31 -0.96
CA ARG A 39 1.09 -10.13 -0.18
C ARG A 39 2.15 -9.91 0.87
N ILE A 40 2.47 -8.67 1.10
CA ILE A 40 3.45 -8.30 2.11
C ILE A 40 2.82 -7.31 3.06
N LYS A 41 3.34 -7.30 4.28
CA LYS A 41 2.89 -6.35 5.27
C LYS A 41 3.96 -5.27 5.39
N ILE A 42 3.55 -4.03 5.21
CA ILE A 42 4.48 -2.91 5.29
C ILE A 42 3.91 -1.86 6.21
N ASN A 43 4.76 -0.95 6.64
CA ASN A 43 4.30 0.17 7.44
C ASN A 43 3.58 1.17 6.54
N ARG A 44 2.58 1.84 7.09
CA ARG A 44 1.90 2.86 6.31
C ARG A 44 2.86 3.95 5.85
N SER A 45 3.84 4.24 6.66
CA SER A 45 4.81 5.26 6.30
C SER A 45 5.69 4.85 5.13
N SER A 46 5.67 3.58 4.76
CA SER A 46 6.43 3.12 3.59
C SER A 46 5.71 3.39 2.29
N ILE A 47 4.46 3.79 2.34
CA ILE A 47 3.72 4.12 1.13
C ILE A 47 4.22 5.46 0.63
N GLY A 48 4.72 5.49 -0.58
CA GLY A 48 5.23 6.72 -1.15
C GLY A 48 4.15 7.54 -1.82
N ASN A 49 3.38 6.90 -2.67
CA ASN A 49 2.34 7.58 -3.42
C ASN A 49 1.16 6.68 -3.64
N LYS A 50 0.01 7.31 -3.78
CA LYS A 50 -1.18 6.60 -4.17
C LYS A 50 -1.29 6.69 -5.67
N LYS A 51 -1.36 5.55 -6.32
CA LYS A 51 -1.41 5.53 -7.75
C LYS A 51 -2.85 5.57 -8.22
N GLN A 52 -3.09 6.31 -9.25
CA GLN A 52 -4.44 6.45 -9.75
C GLN A 52 -4.84 5.30 -10.64
#